data_0d55cc52e13335e66eca7d77b00f48bb
#
_entry.id   0d55cc52e13335e66eca7d77b00f48bb
#
_cell.length_a   1.000
_cell.length_b   1.000
_cell.length_c   1.000
_cell.angle_alpha   90.00
_cell.angle_beta   90.00
_cell.angle_gamma   90.00
#
_symmetry.space_group_name_H-M   'P 1'
#
loop_
_entity.id
_entity.type
_entity.pdbx_description
1 polymer ?
#
loop_
_entity_poly.entity_id
_entity_poly.type
_entity_poly.pdbx_seq_one_letter_code
_entity_poly.pdbx_strand_id
1 'polypeptide(L)'
;PSGTGIGALIEKFPDRFWDTAIAEQHAVTSMAAMAKEGFKPYIAIYSTFMQRAYDQVIHDCAILNLPVVLCMDRAGIVGEDGETHQGAFDISFLNAIPNFTLVAPRDELMFKEIMEFSYSFNSPLAIRYPRGNFGLCDEFKPVKVELGRSQILSQNNENIAFIGYGNAVAKAYKVAKFLDINPTIIDLIFIKPLDKELLLNLAKEHKKWYIFSD
;
A
#
# COMPACT_ATOMS: atom_id res chain seq x y z
N PRO A 1 -6.94 -12.05 -14.74
CA PRO A 1 -6.16 -12.80 -13.73
C PRO A 1 -4.68 -12.91 -14.06
N SER A 2 -4.31 -13.15 -15.33
CA SER A 2 -2.89 -13.32 -15.72
C SER A 2 -2.02 -12.09 -15.42
N GLY A 3 -2.57 -10.90 -15.55
CA GLY A 3 -1.85 -9.64 -15.32
C GLY A 3 -1.53 -9.34 -13.85
N THR A 4 -2.26 -9.92 -12.90
CA THR A 4 -2.05 -9.70 -11.45
C THR A 4 -1.19 -10.77 -10.78
N GLY A 5 -0.66 -11.74 -11.53
CA GLY A 5 0.27 -12.75 -11.02
C GLY A 5 -0.33 -13.81 -10.07
N ILE A 6 -1.64 -13.88 -9.92
CA ILE A 6 -2.32 -14.78 -8.97
C ILE A 6 -2.58 -16.21 -9.47
N GLY A 7 -1.96 -16.61 -10.60
CA GLY A 7 -2.18 -17.93 -11.23
C GLY A 7 -1.98 -19.10 -10.27
N ALA A 8 -0.88 -19.13 -9.54
CA ALA A 8 -0.59 -20.21 -8.58
C ALA A 8 -1.62 -20.29 -7.44
N LEU A 9 -2.23 -19.16 -7.05
CA LEU A 9 -3.30 -19.11 -6.06
C LEU A 9 -4.57 -19.76 -6.60
N ILE A 10 -4.91 -19.47 -7.87
CA ILE A 10 -6.09 -20.03 -8.56
C ILE A 10 -5.96 -21.54 -8.68
N GLU A 11 -4.78 -22.05 -9.10
CA GLU A 11 -4.52 -23.48 -9.20
C GLU A 11 -4.68 -24.21 -7.86
N LYS A 12 -4.20 -23.57 -6.78
CA LYS A 12 -4.25 -24.15 -5.43
C LYS A 12 -5.64 -24.08 -4.78
N PHE A 13 -6.41 -23.05 -5.07
CA PHE A 13 -7.70 -22.76 -4.45
C PHE A 13 -8.78 -22.34 -5.46
N PRO A 14 -9.14 -23.19 -6.45
CA PRO A 14 -10.04 -22.82 -7.55
C PRO A 14 -11.43 -22.37 -7.05
N ASP A 15 -11.92 -22.94 -5.97
CA ASP A 15 -13.24 -22.62 -5.39
C ASP A 15 -13.26 -21.31 -4.57
N ARG A 16 -12.12 -20.63 -4.46
CA ARG A 16 -11.99 -19.36 -3.72
C ARG A 16 -11.63 -18.18 -4.60
N PHE A 17 -11.76 -18.36 -5.91
CA PHE A 17 -11.42 -17.34 -6.89
C PHE A 17 -12.59 -17.08 -7.84
N TRP A 18 -12.83 -15.81 -8.11
CA TRP A 18 -13.86 -15.34 -9.05
C TRP A 18 -13.23 -14.32 -10.00
N ASP A 19 -13.31 -14.59 -11.29
CA ASP A 19 -12.92 -13.63 -12.33
C ASP A 19 -14.14 -12.80 -12.73
N THR A 20 -14.12 -11.52 -12.42
CA THR A 20 -15.20 -10.58 -12.76
C THR A 20 -15.02 -9.96 -14.14
N ALA A 21 -14.06 -10.42 -14.93
CA ALA A 21 -13.65 -9.80 -16.19
C ALA A 21 -13.31 -8.29 -16.03
N ILE A 22 -13.63 -7.45 -16.98
CA ILE A 22 -13.41 -5.99 -16.93
C ILE A 22 -14.66 -5.33 -16.35
N ALA A 23 -14.88 -5.55 -15.03
CA ALA A 23 -16.06 -5.05 -14.33
C ALA A 23 -15.70 -4.68 -12.87
N GLU A 24 -14.88 -3.64 -12.70
CA GLU A 24 -14.33 -3.21 -11.42
C GLU A 24 -15.43 -2.86 -10.41
N GLN A 25 -16.50 -2.18 -10.85
CA GLN A 25 -17.63 -1.82 -10.01
C GLN A 25 -18.31 -3.09 -9.44
N HIS A 26 -18.56 -4.07 -10.32
CA HIS A 26 -19.16 -5.34 -9.91
C HIS A 26 -18.25 -6.10 -8.94
N ALA A 27 -16.94 -6.10 -9.19
CA ALA A 27 -15.96 -6.73 -8.30
C ALA A 27 -16.05 -6.15 -6.89
N VAL A 28 -16.05 -4.82 -6.75
CA VAL A 28 -16.10 -4.16 -5.44
C VAL A 28 -17.43 -4.41 -4.75
N THR A 29 -18.57 -4.22 -5.42
CA THR A 29 -19.90 -4.44 -4.83
C THR A 29 -20.11 -5.90 -4.40
N SER A 30 -19.73 -6.87 -5.24
CA SER A 30 -19.90 -8.29 -4.89
C SER A 30 -19.03 -8.69 -3.70
N MET A 31 -17.79 -8.20 -3.62
CA MET A 31 -16.90 -8.46 -2.50
C MET A 31 -17.34 -7.75 -1.21
N ALA A 32 -17.93 -6.55 -1.33
CA ALA A 32 -18.55 -5.88 -0.18
C ALA A 32 -19.74 -6.70 0.38
N ALA A 33 -20.57 -7.26 -0.48
CA ALA A 33 -21.64 -8.16 -0.08
C ALA A 33 -21.09 -9.41 0.62
N MET A 34 -20.04 -10.04 0.10
CA MET A 34 -19.37 -11.17 0.74
C MET A 34 -18.80 -10.80 2.12
N ALA A 35 -18.18 -9.62 2.25
CA ALA A 35 -17.66 -9.15 3.53
C ALA A 35 -18.79 -8.96 4.57
N LYS A 36 -19.96 -8.50 4.14
CA LYS A 36 -21.15 -8.36 4.98
C LYS A 36 -21.66 -9.71 5.51
N GLU A 37 -21.48 -10.78 4.73
CA GLU A 37 -21.81 -12.16 5.12
C GLU A 37 -20.71 -12.85 5.94
N GLY A 38 -19.67 -12.12 6.34
CA GLY A 38 -18.61 -12.61 7.22
C GLY A 38 -17.38 -13.20 6.51
N PHE A 39 -17.31 -13.11 5.20
CA PHE A 39 -16.08 -13.47 4.47
C PHE A 39 -15.01 -12.39 4.58
N LYS A 40 -13.76 -12.76 4.30
CA LYS A 40 -12.63 -11.83 4.17
C LYS A 40 -12.19 -11.74 2.70
N PRO A 41 -12.84 -10.89 1.88
CA PRO A 41 -12.53 -10.81 0.46
C PRO A 41 -11.29 -9.96 0.18
N TYR A 42 -10.52 -10.40 -0.82
CA TYR A 42 -9.38 -9.68 -1.40
C TYR A 42 -9.67 -9.39 -2.87
N ILE A 43 -9.55 -8.14 -3.28
CA ILE A 43 -9.81 -7.69 -4.65
C ILE A 43 -8.50 -7.27 -5.28
N ALA A 44 -8.04 -7.99 -6.31
CA ALA A 44 -6.83 -7.66 -7.05
C ALA A 44 -7.16 -6.91 -8.34
N ILE A 45 -6.95 -5.60 -8.36
CA ILE A 45 -7.21 -4.69 -9.49
C ILE A 45 -6.05 -3.72 -9.62
N TYR A 46 -5.72 -3.29 -10.85
CA TYR A 46 -4.72 -2.26 -11.07
C TYR A 46 -5.15 -0.92 -10.42
N SER A 47 -4.21 -0.23 -9.84
CA SER A 47 -4.44 1.06 -9.16
C SER A 47 -5.25 2.04 -10.04
N THR A 48 -4.85 2.22 -11.30
CA THR A 48 -5.56 3.11 -12.23
C THR A 48 -6.99 2.66 -12.52
N PHE A 49 -7.26 1.36 -12.60
CA PHE A 49 -8.61 0.84 -12.91
C PHE A 49 -9.54 0.84 -11.70
N MET A 50 -8.98 0.89 -10.49
CA MET A 50 -9.79 1.05 -9.27
C MET A 50 -10.59 2.36 -9.27
N GLN A 51 -10.18 3.38 -10.04
CA GLN A 51 -10.93 4.62 -10.21
C GLN A 51 -12.35 4.40 -10.74
N ARG A 52 -12.58 3.34 -11.56
CA ARG A 52 -13.93 3.01 -12.05
C ARG A 52 -14.88 2.58 -10.96
N ALA A 53 -14.37 2.04 -9.87
CA ALA A 53 -15.15 1.56 -8.73
C ALA A 53 -15.13 2.54 -7.55
N TYR A 54 -14.77 3.80 -7.76
CA TYR A 54 -14.61 4.78 -6.70
C TYR A 54 -15.89 4.97 -5.88
N ASP A 55 -17.04 5.06 -6.53
CA ASP A 55 -18.34 5.17 -5.86
C ASP A 55 -18.64 3.91 -5.00
N GLN A 56 -18.40 2.72 -5.54
CA GLN A 56 -18.61 1.46 -4.82
C GLN A 56 -17.65 1.32 -3.61
N VAL A 57 -16.41 1.79 -3.75
CA VAL A 57 -15.46 1.82 -2.63
C VAL A 57 -15.98 2.72 -1.50
N ILE A 58 -16.56 3.87 -1.83
CA ILE A 58 -17.16 4.77 -0.82
C ILE A 58 -18.43 4.14 -0.25
N HIS A 59 -19.40 3.86 -1.12
CA HIS A 59 -20.76 3.52 -0.73
C HIS A 59 -20.88 2.11 -0.15
N ASP A 60 -20.28 1.13 -0.83
CA ASP A 60 -20.47 -0.28 -0.45
C ASP A 60 -19.46 -0.73 0.60
N CYS A 61 -18.23 -0.17 0.61
CA CYS A 61 -17.19 -0.59 1.54
C CYS A 61 -17.00 0.37 2.72
N ALA A 62 -16.72 1.66 2.44
CA ALA A 62 -16.28 2.59 3.48
C ALA A 62 -17.39 3.06 4.41
N ILE A 63 -18.57 3.41 3.90
CA ILE A 63 -19.74 3.81 4.71
C ILE A 63 -20.16 2.69 5.65
N LEU A 64 -20.14 1.46 5.16
CA LEU A 64 -20.51 0.27 5.94
C LEU A 64 -19.35 -0.26 6.80
N ASN A 65 -18.16 0.33 6.68
CA ASN A 65 -16.93 -0.09 7.35
C ASN A 65 -16.63 -1.61 7.20
N LEU A 66 -16.81 -2.15 6.00
CA LEU A 66 -16.64 -3.58 5.74
C LEU A 66 -15.18 -3.98 5.60
N PRO A 67 -14.76 -5.17 6.07
CA PRO A 67 -13.37 -5.62 6.06
C PRO A 67 -12.92 -6.14 4.69
N VAL A 68 -13.07 -5.32 3.66
CA VAL A 68 -12.60 -5.60 2.29
C VAL A 68 -11.14 -5.21 2.16
N VAL A 69 -10.34 -6.02 1.46
CA VAL A 69 -8.94 -5.72 1.15
C VAL A 69 -8.78 -5.45 -0.35
N LEU A 70 -8.42 -4.23 -0.71
CA LEU A 70 -8.08 -3.83 -2.08
C LEU A 70 -6.59 -4.04 -2.30
N CYS A 71 -6.22 -5.02 -3.13
CA CYS A 71 -4.85 -5.27 -3.56
C CYS A 71 -4.61 -4.50 -4.88
N MET A 72 -4.05 -3.30 -4.77
CA MET A 72 -3.87 -2.40 -5.90
C MET A 72 -2.50 -2.58 -6.53
N ASP A 73 -2.47 -3.37 -7.59
CA ASP A 73 -1.28 -3.58 -8.40
C ASP A 73 -0.98 -2.36 -9.27
N ARG A 74 0.25 -2.16 -9.65
CA ARG A 74 0.70 -1.07 -10.50
C ARG A 74 0.43 0.32 -9.91
N ALA A 75 0.64 0.46 -8.61
CA ALA A 75 0.62 1.75 -7.96
C ALA A 75 1.87 2.57 -8.35
N GLY A 76 1.70 3.89 -8.47
CA GLY A 76 2.77 4.80 -8.89
C GLY A 76 3.00 4.80 -10.40
N ILE A 77 4.22 5.16 -10.82
CA ILE A 77 4.62 5.24 -12.21
C ILE A 77 5.08 3.87 -12.71
N VAL A 78 4.42 3.32 -13.72
CA VAL A 78 4.63 1.95 -14.21
C VAL A 78 5.44 1.84 -15.51
N GLY A 79 5.74 2.94 -16.18
CA GLY A 79 6.61 2.98 -17.37
C GLY A 79 6.08 2.19 -18.57
N GLU A 80 6.50 0.95 -18.72
CA GLU A 80 6.28 0.13 -19.94
C GLU A 80 4.81 -0.17 -20.26
N ASP A 81 3.91 -0.14 -19.28
CA ASP A 81 2.47 -0.38 -19.52
C ASP A 81 1.78 0.82 -20.20
N GLY A 82 2.51 1.91 -20.44
CA GLY A 82 2.03 3.08 -21.16
C GLY A 82 1.18 4.04 -20.34
N GLU A 83 0.69 5.07 -21.01
CA GLU A 83 0.01 6.22 -20.40
C GLU A 83 -1.30 5.88 -19.66
N THR A 84 -1.98 4.81 -20.09
CA THR A 84 -3.29 4.41 -19.55
C THR A 84 -3.21 3.60 -18.26
N HIS A 85 -2.01 3.18 -17.85
CA HIS A 85 -1.81 2.26 -16.71
C HIS A 85 -1.12 2.89 -15.50
N GLN A 86 -0.86 4.20 -15.54
CA GLN A 86 -0.18 4.89 -14.45
C GLN A 86 -1.06 4.97 -13.19
N GLY A 87 -0.58 4.46 -12.07
CA GLY A 87 -1.26 4.43 -10.78
C GLY A 87 -1.01 5.67 -9.93
N ALA A 88 -1.08 6.87 -10.53
CA ALA A 88 -0.69 8.12 -9.89
C ALA A 88 -1.75 8.72 -8.96
N PHE A 89 -3.00 8.28 -9.02
CA PHE A 89 -4.13 8.95 -8.35
C PHE A 89 -4.68 8.20 -7.14
N ASP A 90 -4.24 6.97 -6.89
CA ASP A 90 -4.79 6.09 -5.86
C ASP A 90 -4.74 6.69 -4.45
N ILE A 91 -3.62 7.29 -4.08
CA ILE A 91 -3.47 7.97 -2.80
C ILE A 91 -4.47 9.11 -2.68
N SER A 92 -4.60 9.92 -3.74
CA SER A 92 -5.48 11.10 -3.72
C SER A 92 -6.95 10.72 -3.52
N PHE A 93 -7.47 9.76 -4.27
CA PHE A 93 -8.88 9.39 -4.15
C PHE A 93 -9.18 8.55 -2.90
N LEU A 94 -8.29 7.66 -2.46
CA LEU A 94 -8.51 6.85 -1.26
C LEU A 94 -8.30 7.65 0.04
N ASN A 95 -7.37 8.61 0.03
CA ASN A 95 -7.12 9.43 1.21
C ASN A 95 -8.34 10.29 1.59
N ALA A 96 -9.15 10.69 0.61
CA ALA A 96 -10.37 11.46 0.83
C ALA A 96 -11.51 10.65 1.48
N ILE A 97 -11.47 9.29 1.39
CA ILE A 97 -12.56 8.44 1.88
C ILE A 97 -12.41 8.20 3.39
N PRO A 98 -13.40 8.53 4.23
CA PRO A 98 -13.39 8.19 5.66
C PRO A 98 -13.30 6.66 5.89
N ASN A 99 -12.83 6.26 7.07
CA ASN A 99 -12.73 4.86 7.50
C ASN A 99 -11.84 3.96 6.62
N PHE A 100 -11.13 4.50 5.64
CA PHE A 100 -10.26 3.74 4.75
C PHE A 100 -8.82 3.77 5.23
N THR A 101 -8.18 2.62 5.31
CA THR A 101 -6.76 2.49 5.62
C THR A 101 -5.97 2.24 4.35
N LEU A 102 -4.82 2.91 4.20
CA LEU A 102 -3.96 2.80 3.03
C LEU A 102 -2.54 2.49 3.44
N VAL A 103 -1.99 1.39 2.92
CA VAL A 103 -0.63 0.92 3.21
C VAL A 103 0.17 0.69 1.93
N ALA A 104 1.49 0.83 2.05
CA ALA A 104 2.41 0.59 0.96
C ALA A 104 3.64 -0.20 1.46
N PRO A 105 3.76 -1.48 1.14
CA PRO A 105 4.93 -2.28 1.50
C PRO A 105 6.17 -1.80 0.74
N ARG A 106 7.30 -1.64 1.44
CA ARG A 106 8.59 -1.25 0.82
C ARG A 106 9.29 -2.39 0.08
N ASP A 107 9.05 -3.63 0.53
CA ASP A 107 9.69 -4.84 0.03
C ASP A 107 8.78 -6.06 0.20
N GLU A 108 9.25 -7.22 -0.26
CA GLU A 108 8.51 -8.47 -0.18
C GLU A 108 8.25 -8.93 1.26
N LEU A 109 9.20 -8.70 2.17
CA LEU A 109 9.06 -9.09 3.57
C LEU A 109 7.99 -8.26 4.26
N MET A 110 7.99 -6.94 4.05
CA MET A 110 6.92 -6.07 4.56
C MET A 110 5.57 -6.38 3.90
N PHE A 111 5.55 -6.80 2.63
CA PHE A 111 4.31 -7.23 1.99
C PHE A 111 3.70 -8.44 2.73
N LYS A 112 4.51 -9.42 3.12
CA LYS A 112 4.05 -10.58 3.92
C LYS A 112 3.49 -10.15 5.28
N GLU A 113 4.17 -9.26 5.98
CA GLU A 113 3.70 -8.73 7.27
C GLU A 113 2.37 -7.96 7.13
N ILE A 114 2.22 -7.18 6.05
CA ILE A 114 0.97 -6.46 5.75
C ILE A 114 -0.16 -7.44 5.40
N MET A 115 0.12 -8.53 4.69
CA MET A 115 -0.87 -9.57 4.41
C MET A 115 -1.34 -10.26 5.69
N GLU A 116 -0.44 -10.59 6.62
CA GLU A 116 -0.77 -11.12 7.94
C GLU A 116 -1.65 -10.13 8.74
N PHE A 117 -1.26 -8.86 8.78
CA PHE A 117 -2.05 -7.81 9.41
C PHE A 117 -3.44 -7.70 8.78
N SER A 118 -3.53 -7.74 7.46
CA SER A 118 -4.78 -7.57 6.72
C SER A 118 -5.82 -8.62 7.05
N TYR A 119 -5.38 -9.85 7.36
CA TYR A 119 -6.28 -10.96 7.67
C TYR A 119 -7.14 -10.70 8.91
N SER A 120 -6.56 -10.12 9.95
CA SER A 120 -7.25 -9.80 11.21
C SER A 120 -7.84 -8.38 11.27
N PHE A 121 -7.54 -7.54 10.29
CA PHE A 121 -7.97 -6.15 10.30
C PHE A 121 -9.43 -6.00 9.85
N ASN A 122 -10.29 -5.46 10.69
CA ASN A 122 -11.75 -5.45 10.53
C ASN A 122 -12.33 -4.13 9.98
N SER A 123 -11.58 -3.45 9.09
CA SER A 123 -12.03 -2.26 8.38
C SER A 123 -11.51 -2.27 6.95
N PRO A 124 -12.01 -1.40 6.06
CA PRO A 124 -11.52 -1.32 4.69
C PRO A 124 -10.02 -1.00 4.63
N LEU A 125 -9.28 -1.80 3.86
CA LEU A 125 -7.84 -1.68 3.69
C LEU A 125 -7.48 -1.67 2.21
N ALA A 126 -6.63 -0.75 1.80
CA ALA A 126 -5.98 -0.79 0.50
C ALA A 126 -4.48 -1.03 0.66
N ILE A 127 -3.97 -2.03 -0.04
CA ILE A 127 -2.54 -2.34 -0.14
C ILE A 127 -2.10 -1.95 -1.54
N ARG A 128 -1.28 -0.90 -1.65
CA ARG A 128 -0.75 -0.46 -2.94
C ARG A 128 0.68 -0.96 -3.14
N TYR A 129 0.97 -1.52 -4.30
CA TYR A 129 2.30 -2.07 -4.60
C TYR A 129 2.68 -1.85 -6.08
N PRO A 130 3.99 -1.82 -6.40
CA PRO A 130 4.47 -1.49 -7.72
C PRO A 130 4.24 -2.62 -8.74
N ARG A 131 4.37 -2.29 -10.01
CA ARG A 131 4.54 -3.28 -11.09
C ARG A 131 5.89 -3.98 -10.95
N GLY A 132 5.92 -5.29 -11.09
CA GLY A 132 7.16 -6.09 -11.06
C GLY A 132 7.73 -6.26 -9.65
N ASN A 133 9.03 -6.15 -9.54
CA ASN A 133 9.74 -6.42 -8.29
C ASN A 133 9.82 -5.18 -7.39
N PHE A 134 9.83 -5.43 -6.09
CA PHE A 134 10.16 -4.40 -5.11
C PHE A 134 11.62 -3.95 -5.24
N GLY A 135 11.89 -2.72 -4.82
CA GLY A 135 13.25 -2.28 -4.58
C GLY A 135 13.90 -3.10 -3.47
N LEU A 136 15.19 -3.36 -3.61
CA LEU A 136 15.93 -4.11 -2.58
C LEU A 136 16.13 -3.24 -1.33
N CYS A 137 15.62 -3.73 -0.21
CA CYS A 137 15.83 -3.20 1.13
C CYS A 137 16.24 -4.35 2.08
N ASP A 138 17.01 -5.31 1.59
CA ASP A 138 17.36 -6.56 2.30
C ASP A 138 18.12 -6.34 3.60
N GLU A 139 18.68 -5.15 3.81
CA GLU A 139 19.39 -4.77 5.03
C GLU A 139 18.44 -4.50 6.22
N PHE A 140 17.15 -4.27 5.95
CA PHE A 140 16.18 -3.92 6.97
C PHE A 140 15.21 -5.07 7.24
N LYS A 141 15.22 -5.55 8.48
CA LYS A 141 14.24 -6.56 8.90
C LYS A 141 12.84 -5.95 8.92
N PRO A 142 11.82 -6.73 8.54
CA PRO A 142 10.45 -6.28 8.70
C PRO A 142 10.11 -6.14 10.19
N VAL A 143 9.12 -5.32 10.48
CA VAL A 143 8.51 -5.23 11.81
C VAL A 143 7.09 -5.77 11.74
N LYS A 144 6.58 -6.26 12.86
CA LYS A 144 5.15 -6.58 12.98
C LYS A 144 4.34 -5.31 12.71
N VAL A 145 3.40 -5.40 11.79
CA VAL A 145 2.58 -4.26 11.38
C VAL A 145 1.56 -3.92 12.46
N GLU A 146 1.55 -2.65 12.88
CA GLU A 146 0.58 -2.07 13.79
C GLU A 146 -0.07 -0.86 13.13
N LEU A 147 -1.39 -0.71 13.31
CA LEU A 147 -2.16 0.35 12.65
C LEU A 147 -1.57 1.75 12.90
N GLY A 148 -1.23 2.44 11.81
CA GLY A 148 -0.73 3.80 11.86
C GLY A 148 0.68 3.96 12.44
N ARG A 149 1.47 2.87 12.53
CA ARG A 149 2.86 2.92 12.97
C ARG A 149 3.81 2.83 11.79
N SER A 150 4.87 3.63 11.87
CA SER A 150 5.98 3.68 10.92
C SER A 150 7.19 2.94 11.46
N GLN A 151 8.15 2.60 10.61
CA GLN A 151 9.43 2.03 11.01
C GLN A 151 10.57 3.03 10.78
N ILE A 152 11.39 3.27 11.81
CA ILE A 152 12.67 3.95 11.65
C ILE A 152 13.69 2.91 11.19
N LEU A 153 14.22 3.09 9.97
CA LEU A 153 15.20 2.18 9.37
C LEU A 153 16.63 2.55 9.74
N SER A 154 16.90 3.85 9.85
CA SER A 154 18.17 4.41 10.29
C SER A 154 17.88 5.67 11.07
N GLN A 155 18.54 5.84 12.21
CA GLN A 155 18.43 7.05 13.02
C GLN A 155 19.83 7.68 13.17
N ASN A 156 19.93 8.95 12.83
CA ASN A 156 21.15 9.70 12.93
C ASN A 156 20.91 11.13 13.42
N ASN A 157 21.98 11.73 13.96
CA ASN A 157 21.94 13.09 14.52
C ASN A 157 22.11 14.19 13.44
N GLU A 158 22.18 13.84 12.17
CA GLU A 158 22.15 14.81 11.08
C GLU A 158 20.74 15.42 10.99
N ASN A 159 20.65 16.73 10.85
CA ASN A 159 19.38 17.48 10.77
C ASN A 159 18.53 17.16 9.52
N ILE A 160 18.69 15.97 8.94
CA ILE A 160 18.06 15.54 7.68
C ILE A 160 17.29 14.25 7.91
N ALA A 161 16.04 14.24 7.49
CA ALA A 161 15.21 13.04 7.44
C ALA A 161 14.78 12.72 6.01
N PHE A 162 14.91 11.44 5.63
CA PHE A 162 14.34 10.86 4.41
C PHE A 162 13.12 10.05 4.80
N ILE A 163 11.97 10.44 4.29
CA ILE A 163 10.69 9.82 4.61
C ILE A 163 10.13 9.22 3.33
N GLY A 164 9.87 7.93 3.32
CA GLY A 164 9.33 7.24 2.17
C GLY A 164 8.19 6.31 2.50
N TYR A 165 7.52 5.83 1.48
CA TYR A 165 6.56 4.73 1.55
C TYR A 165 6.71 3.85 0.30
N GLY A 166 6.33 2.59 0.45
CA GLY A 166 6.40 1.64 -0.66
C GLY A 166 7.79 1.54 -1.27
N ASN A 167 7.84 1.36 -2.57
CA ASN A 167 9.09 1.18 -3.32
C ASN A 167 10.05 2.40 -3.25
N ALA A 168 9.52 3.58 -2.88
CA ALA A 168 10.33 4.79 -2.76
C ALA A 168 11.29 4.77 -1.55
N VAL A 169 11.04 3.94 -0.54
CA VAL A 169 11.95 3.73 0.59
C VAL A 169 13.31 3.21 0.11
N ALA A 170 13.31 2.25 -0.82
CA ALA A 170 14.55 1.76 -1.41
C ALA A 170 15.30 2.84 -2.21
N LYS A 171 14.57 3.77 -2.86
CA LYS A 171 15.18 4.93 -3.53
C LYS A 171 15.82 5.87 -2.53
N ALA A 172 15.13 6.17 -1.42
CA ALA A 172 15.67 7.01 -0.34
C ALA A 172 17.00 6.46 0.20
N TYR A 173 17.02 5.15 0.48
CA TYR A 173 18.23 4.47 0.95
C TYR A 173 19.38 4.50 -0.06
N LYS A 174 19.10 4.25 -1.35
CA LYS A 174 20.10 4.33 -2.42
C LYS A 174 20.67 5.75 -2.58
N VAL A 175 19.83 6.77 -2.47
CA VAL A 175 20.26 8.18 -2.52
C VAL A 175 21.19 8.51 -1.34
N ALA A 176 20.84 8.08 -0.12
CA ALA A 176 21.69 8.27 1.05
C ALA A 176 23.09 7.65 0.86
N LYS A 177 23.13 6.40 0.37
CA LYS A 177 24.41 5.72 0.05
C LYS A 177 25.19 6.42 -1.07
N PHE A 178 24.52 6.85 -2.13
CA PHE A 178 25.17 7.52 -3.27
C PHE A 178 25.80 8.87 -2.88
N LEU A 179 25.13 9.61 -1.99
CA LEU A 179 25.62 10.91 -1.51
C LEU A 179 26.59 10.80 -0.33
N ASP A 180 26.85 9.59 0.17
CA ASP A 180 27.66 9.33 1.36
C ASP A 180 27.20 10.14 2.59
N ILE A 181 25.88 10.21 2.80
CA ILE A 181 25.24 10.88 3.93
C ILE A 181 24.48 9.87 4.79
N ASN A 182 24.30 10.22 6.06
CA ASN A 182 23.60 9.37 7.02
C ASN A 182 22.30 10.04 7.55
N PRO A 183 21.25 10.20 6.73
CA PRO A 183 19.98 10.76 7.21
C PRO A 183 19.25 9.78 8.13
N THR A 184 18.34 10.29 8.94
CA THR A 184 17.30 9.44 9.51
C THR A 184 16.37 8.97 8.39
N ILE A 185 16.22 7.65 8.22
CA ILE A 185 15.37 7.06 7.17
C ILE A 185 14.13 6.43 7.81
N ILE A 186 12.96 6.81 7.30
CA ILE A 186 11.67 6.35 7.79
C ILE A 186 10.88 5.70 6.67
N ASP A 187 10.41 4.50 6.95
CA ASP A 187 9.34 3.84 6.20
C ASP A 187 8.01 4.13 6.87
N LEU A 188 7.13 4.85 6.20
CA LEU A 188 5.81 5.20 6.72
C LEU A 188 4.91 3.98 6.89
N ILE A 189 5.06 2.94 6.08
CA ILE A 189 4.18 1.76 5.99
C ILE A 189 2.72 2.18 5.72
N PHE A 190 2.15 3.01 6.61
CA PHE A 190 0.81 3.57 6.48
C PHE A 190 0.84 4.97 5.87
N ILE A 191 0.18 5.13 4.73
CA ILE A 191 -0.11 6.44 4.14
C ILE A 191 -1.34 7.04 4.85
N LYS A 192 -2.26 6.17 5.29
CA LYS A 192 -3.43 6.55 6.08
C LYS A 192 -3.82 5.41 7.05
N PRO A 193 -3.89 5.68 8.36
CA PRO A 193 -3.49 6.91 9.04
C PRO A 193 -1.97 7.08 9.09
N LEU A 194 -1.48 8.31 9.11
CA LEU A 194 -0.08 8.62 9.33
C LEU A 194 0.31 8.45 10.81
N ASP A 195 1.56 8.05 11.06
CA ASP A 195 2.17 8.05 12.39
C ASP A 195 2.49 9.48 12.86
N LYS A 196 1.45 10.16 13.33
CA LYS A 196 1.55 11.57 13.75
C LYS A 196 2.52 11.76 14.90
N GLU A 197 2.58 10.82 15.84
CA GLU A 197 3.45 10.89 17.01
C GLU A 197 4.92 10.89 16.58
N LEU A 198 5.31 9.92 15.72
CA LEU A 198 6.65 9.84 15.19
C LEU A 198 7.01 11.09 14.38
N LEU A 199 6.14 11.53 13.47
CA LEU A 199 6.39 12.70 12.63
C LEU A 199 6.52 13.99 13.45
N LEU A 200 5.70 14.19 14.48
CA LEU A 200 5.82 15.36 15.37
C LEU A 200 7.12 15.35 16.19
N ASN A 201 7.59 14.19 16.62
CA ASN A 201 8.87 14.07 17.30
C ASN A 201 10.04 14.32 16.32
N LEU A 202 9.97 13.76 15.13
CA LEU A 202 10.94 14.00 14.07
C LEU A 202 11.08 15.50 13.73
N ALA A 203 9.97 16.24 13.73
CA ALA A 203 9.97 17.68 13.45
C ALA A 203 10.71 18.53 14.50
N LYS A 204 10.88 18.01 15.71
CA LYS A 204 11.67 18.69 16.76
C LYS A 204 13.19 18.50 16.54
N GLU A 205 13.57 17.39 15.94
CA GLU A 205 14.97 16.97 15.81
C GLU A 205 15.55 17.28 14.41
N HIS A 206 14.72 17.27 13.36
CA HIS A 206 15.14 17.37 11.98
C HIS A 206 14.58 18.61 11.29
N LYS A 207 15.45 19.48 10.80
CA LYS A 207 15.06 20.74 10.13
C LYS A 207 14.76 20.58 8.64
N LYS A 208 15.26 19.50 7.99
CA LYS A 208 15.09 19.25 6.56
C LYS A 208 14.50 17.86 6.36
N TRP A 209 13.39 17.82 5.64
CA TRP A 209 12.74 16.59 5.26
C TRP A 209 12.72 16.45 3.74
N TYR A 210 13.09 15.28 3.27
CA TYR A 210 12.95 14.88 1.88
C TYR A 210 11.95 13.75 1.81
N ILE A 211 10.87 13.97 1.06
CA ILE A 211 9.79 12.99 0.91
C ILE A 211 10.01 12.22 -0.39
N PHE A 212 10.05 10.91 -0.29
CA PHE A 212 10.19 10.00 -1.41
C PHE A 212 8.86 9.32 -1.70
N SER A 213 8.36 9.49 -2.93
CA SER A 213 7.14 8.86 -3.43
C SER A 213 7.42 8.11 -4.73
N ASP A 214 6.58 7.13 -5.03
CA ASP A 214 6.58 6.36 -6.27
C ASP A 214 5.47 6.80 -7.23
#